data_25a770cef86cef77da37fb3679a81bbc
#
_entry.id   25a770cef86cef77da37fb3679a81bbc
#
_cell.length_a   1.000
_cell.length_b   1.000
_cell.length_c   1.000
_cell.angle_alpha   90.00
_cell.angle_beta   90.00
_cell.angle_gamma   90.00
#
_symmetry.space_group_name_H-M   'P 1'
#
loop_
_entity.id
_entity.type
_entity.pdbx_description
1 polymer ?
#
loop_
_entity_poly.entity_id
_entity_poly.type
_entity_poly.pdbx_seq_one_letter_code
_entity_poly.pdbx_strand_id
1 'polypeptide(L)'
;NVAIIDSLTMFTAYSTEDDVLDFLTRLKNFCDNGKTILITLHQHAFKEDTLVRIRSACDCHLFLRKEQVGDRYVSVLEVSKVRGAKKTTGNIVSFEVHPGFGLKIIPISEART
;
A
#
# COMPACT_ATOMS: atom_id res chain seq x y z
N ASN A 1 -4.39 -12.17 15.71
CA ASN A 1 -4.81 -10.80 15.98
C ASN A 1 -4.39 -9.86 14.86
N VAL A 2 -5.37 -9.24 14.22
CA VAL A 2 -5.16 -8.32 13.09
C VAL A 2 -5.76 -6.96 13.46
N ALA A 3 -5.00 -5.90 13.26
CA ALA A 3 -5.49 -4.53 13.37
C ALA A 3 -5.42 -3.85 12.00
N ILE A 4 -6.43 -3.07 11.67
CA ILE A 4 -6.50 -2.33 10.40
C ILE A 4 -6.65 -0.86 10.71
N ILE A 5 -5.78 -0.04 10.11
CA ILE A 5 -5.83 1.42 10.22
C ILE A 5 -6.10 1.99 8.83
N ASP A 6 -7.30 2.46 8.62
CA ASP A 6 -7.74 3.07 7.37
C ASP A 6 -8.30 4.46 7.67
N SER A 7 -7.58 5.49 7.41
CA SER A 7 -6.21 5.52 6.91
C SER A 7 -5.31 6.29 7.89
N LEU A 8 -4.03 6.02 7.83
CA LEU A 8 -3.03 6.76 8.61
C LEU A 8 -3.06 8.26 8.29
N THR A 9 -3.38 8.62 7.06
CA THR A 9 -3.48 10.00 6.59
C THR A 9 -4.39 10.85 7.47
N MET A 10 -5.49 10.29 7.98
CA MET A 10 -6.42 11.03 8.83
C MET A 10 -5.83 11.41 10.19
N PHE A 11 -4.88 10.62 10.67
CA PHE A 11 -4.27 10.86 11.97
C PHE A 11 -3.06 11.78 11.90
N THR A 12 -2.62 12.14 10.70
CA THR A 12 -1.39 12.92 10.52
C THR A 12 -1.64 14.41 10.28
N ALA A 13 -2.89 14.84 10.17
CA ALA A 13 -3.25 16.23 9.88
C ALA A 13 -2.68 17.22 10.91
N TYR A 14 -2.54 16.79 12.17
CA TYR A 14 -2.03 17.60 13.26
C TYR A 14 -0.77 17.03 13.90
N SER A 15 -0.12 16.08 13.23
CA SER A 15 1.05 15.40 13.76
C SER A 15 2.31 15.85 13.03
N THR A 16 3.44 15.81 13.72
CA THR A 16 4.74 16.04 13.11
C THR A 16 5.24 14.77 12.44
N GLU A 17 6.26 14.88 11.59
CA GLU A 17 6.92 13.72 10.99
C GLU A 17 7.46 12.78 12.06
N ASP A 18 8.06 13.33 13.11
CA ASP A 18 8.60 12.54 14.22
C ASP A 18 7.50 11.75 14.93
N ASP A 19 6.33 12.34 15.11
CA ASP A 19 5.19 11.65 15.71
C ASP A 19 4.75 10.44 14.87
N VAL A 20 4.71 10.61 13.55
CA VAL A 20 4.34 9.54 12.62
C VAL A 20 5.35 8.39 12.69
N LEU A 21 6.64 8.73 12.66
CA LEU A 21 7.70 7.71 12.70
C LEU A 21 7.74 7.00 14.05
N ASP A 22 7.52 7.70 15.14
CA ASP A 22 7.43 7.10 16.48
C ASP A 22 6.25 6.14 16.57
N PHE A 23 5.10 6.54 16.05
CA PHE A 23 3.92 5.68 15.99
C PHE A 23 4.20 4.39 15.20
N LEU A 24 4.86 4.49 14.06
CA LEU A 24 5.21 3.33 13.24
C LEU A 24 6.18 2.39 13.96
N THR A 25 7.12 2.96 14.71
CA THR A 25 8.05 2.16 15.52
C THR A 25 7.30 1.34 16.56
N ARG A 26 6.30 1.93 17.20
CA ARG A 26 5.46 1.22 18.17
C ARG A 26 4.62 0.13 17.51
N LEU A 27 4.08 0.39 16.32
CA LEU A 27 3.35 -0.61 15.57
C LEU A 27 4.24 -1.79 15.18
N LYS A 28 5.47 -1.50 14.80
CA LYS A 28 6.44 -2.55 14.47
C LYS A 28 6.71 -3.45 15.66
N ASN A 29 6.80 -2.89 16.85
CA ASN A 29 6.98 -3.68 18.07
C ASN A 29 5.82 -4.66 18.30
N PHE A 30 4.58 -4.23 18.00
CA PHE A 30 3.43 -5.14 18.06
C PHE A 30 3.55 -6.26 17.03
N CYS A 31 4.00 -5.94 15.83
CA CYS A 31 4.20 -6.96 14.79
C CYS A 31 5.28 -7.96 15.18
N ASP A 32 6.36 -7.49 15.79
CA ASP A 32 7.45 -8.36 16.26
C ASP A 32 6.96 -9.30 17.37
N ASN A 33 5.89 -8.94 18.07
CA ASN A 33 5.25 -9.77 19.09
C ASN A 33 4.11 -10.64 18.53
N GLY A 34 4.05 -10.85 17.23
CA GLY A 34 3.13 -11.77 16.59
C GLY A 34 1.81 -11.19 16.15
N LYS A 35 1.67 -9.88 16.15
CA LYS A 35 0.44 -9.21 15.65
C LYS A 35 0.62 -8.82 14.19
N THR A 36 -0.49 -8.77 13.47
CA THR A 36 -0.52 -8.31 12.08
C THR A 36 -1.23 -6.97 12.02
N ILE A 37 -0.61 -6.00 11.37
CA ILE A 37 -1.17 -4.65 11.24
C ILE A 37 -1.19 -4.26 9.76
N LEU A 38 -2.37 -3.89 9.27
CA LEU A 38 -2.56 -3.38 7.92
C LEU A 38 -2.86 -1.89 8.02
N ILE A 39 -2.10 -1.09 7.27
CA ILE A 39 -2.24 0.37 7.25
C ILE A 39 -2.46 0.82 5.81
N THR A 40 -3.45 1.66 5.59
CA THR A 40 -3.60 2.37 4.33
C THR A 40 -3.14 3.81 4.51
N LEU A 41 -2.59 4.40 3.45
CA LEU A 41 -2.22 5.80 3.45
C LEU A 41 -2.27 6.35 2.01
N HIS A 42 -2.45 7.66 1.91
CA HIS A 42 -2.45 8.36 0.63
C HIS A 42 -1.04 8.90 0.37
N GLN A 43 -0.44 8.51 -0.75
CA GLN A 43 0.95 8.87 -1.04
C GLN A 43 1.18 10.37 -1.13
N HIS A 44 0.18 11.13 -1.57
CA HIS A 44 0.32 12.58 -1.73
C HIS A 44 0.17 13.35 -0.43
N ALA A 45 -0.19 12.69 0.66
CA ALA A 45 -0.33 13.31 1.97
C ALA A 45 0.99 13.45 2.73
N PHE A 46 2.05 12.83 2.22
CA PHE A 46 3.36 12.81 2.87
C PHE A 46 4.44 13.27 1.92
N LYS A 47 5.51 13.85 2.47
CA LYS A 47 6.71 14.14 1.71
C LYS A 47 7.39 12.85 1.29
N GLU A 48 8.11 12.87 0.17
CA GLU A 48 8.77 11.69 -0.35
C GLU A 48 9.75 11.08 0.67
N ASP A 49 10.49 11.91 1.39
CA ASP A 49 11.40 11.46 2.43
C ASP A 49 10.67 10.67 3.52
N THR A 50 9.51 11.17 3.93
CA THR A 50 8.69 10.50 4.96
C THR A 50 8.17 9.16 4.42
N LEU A 51 7.71 9.13 3.17
CA LEU A 51 7.24 7.89 2.55
C LEU A 51 8.33 6.83 2.49
N VAL A 52 9.55 7.21 2.15
CA VAL A 52 10.69 6.27 2.13
C VAL A 52 10.88 5.65 3.50
N ARG A 53 10.81 6.44 4.57
CA ARG A 53 10.95 5.96 5.94
C ARG A 53 9.80 5.05 6.35
N ILE A 54 8.56 5.41 5.99
CA ILE A 54 7.38 4.58 6.26
C ILE A 54 7.53 3.22 5.56
N ARG A 55 7.90 3.22 4.29
CA ARG A 55 8.10 1.99 3.52
C ARG A 55 9.20 1.13 4.12
N SER A 56 10.26 1.74 4.62
CA SER A 56 11.37 1.03 5.23
C SER A 56 10.97 0.32 6.52
N ALA A 57 10.02 0.89 7.26
CA ALA A 57 9.53 0.29 8.50
C ALA A 57 8.57 -0.87 8.28
N CYS A 58 7.94 -0.95 7.11
CA CYS A 58 6.94 -1.99 6.83
C CYS A 58 7.58 -3.28 6.33
N ASP A 59 6.97 -4.41 6.67
CA ASP A 59 7.40 -5.73 6.18
C ASP A 59 6.87 -6.00 4.78
N CYS A 60 5.75 -5.39 4.43
CA CYS A 60 5.13 -5.51 3.12
C CYS A 60 4.64 -4.14 2.66
N HIS A 61 4.87 -3.83 1.40
CA HIS A 61 4.37 -2.59 0.80
C HIS A 61 3.67 -2.93 -0.52
N LEU A 62 2.38 -2.63 -0.57
CA LEU A 62 1.54 -2.74 -1.75
C LEU A 62 1.20 -1.33 -2.24
N PHE A 63 1.35 -1.11 -3.53
CA PHE A 63 1.09 0.19 -4.13
C PHE A 63 -0.10 0.09 -5.08
N LEU A 64 -1.15 0.86 -4.78
CA LEU A 64 -2.35 0.94 -5.61
C LEU A 64 -2.31 2.24 -6.41
N ARG A 65 -2.47 2.13 -7.73
CA ARG A 65 -2.49 3.28 -8.61
C ARG A 65 -3.43 3.05 -9.79
N LYS A 66 -3.74 4.14 -10.48
CA LYS A 66 -4.45 4.05 -11.76
C LYS A 66 -3.46 4.28 -12.89
N GLU A 67 -3.60 3.52 -13.96
CA GLU A 67 -2.77 3.63 -15.13
C GLU A 67 -3.66 3.80 -16.36
N GLN A 68 -3.29 4.74 -17.23
CA GLN A 68 -4.00 4.94 -18.48
C GLN A 68 -3.45 4.00 -19.53
N VAL A 69 -4.33 3.21 -20.15
CA VAL A 69 -3.98 2.29 -21.22
C VAL A 69 -4.93 2.57 -22.38
N GLY A 70 -4.41 3.25 -23.42
CA GLY A 70 -5.25 3.72 -24.51
C GLY A 70 -6.28 4.73 -24.01
N ASP A 71 -7.56 4.47 -24.26
CA ASP A 71 -8.66 5.32 -23.82
C ASP A 71 -9.23 4.94 -22.45
N ARG A 72 -8.62 3.98 -21.80
CA ARG A 72 -9.12 3.41 -20.54
C ARG A 72 -8.17 3.68 -19.40
N TYR A 73 -8.75 3.77 -18.19
CA TYR A 73 -8.00 3.73 -16.95
C TYR A 73 -8.21 2.38 -16.30
N VAL A 74 -7.13 1.74 -15.91
CA VAL A 74 -7.16 0.48 -15.16
C VAL A 74 -6.53 0.71 -13.79
N SER A 75 -7.04 0.00 -12.80
CA SER A 75 -6.43 -0.01 -11.47
C SER A 75 -5.32 -1.04 -11.46
N VAL A 76 -4.22 -0.69 -10.80
CA VAL A 76 -3.02 -1.53 -10.74
C VAL A 76 -2.60 -1.70 -9.29
N LEU A 77 -2.33 -2.93 -8.91
CA LEU A 77 -1.69 -3.28 -7.65
C LEU A 77 -0.26 -3.71 -7.94
N GLU A 78 0.69 -3.03 -7.35
CA GLU A 78 2.10 -3.37 -7.45
C GLU A 78 2.63 -3.85 -6.12
N VAL A 79 3.29 -5.00 -6.10
CA VAL A 79 3.98 -5.51 -4.91
C VAL A 79 5.38 -4.90 -4.90
N SER A 80 5.57 -3.88 -4.06
CA SER A 80 6.84 -3.15 -4.02
C SER A 80 7.84 -3.77 -3.05
N LYS A 81 7.35 -4.42 -1.98
CA LYS A 81 8.20 -5.02 -0.96
C LYS A 81 7.46 -6.14 -0.24
N VAL A 82 8.11 -7.27 -0.07
CA VAL A 82 7.66 -8.33 0.85
C VAL A 82 8.90 -8.88 1.54
N ARG A 83 9.02 -8.68 2.85
CA ARG A 83 10.17 -9.16 3.60
C ARG A 83 10.20 -10.68 3.62
N GLY A 84 11.37 -11.25 3.34
CA GLY A 84 11.59 -12.69 3.35
C GLY A 84 11.09 -13.42 2.12
N ALA A 85 10.42 -12.74 1.20
CA ALA A 85 9.95 -13.36 -0.04
C ALA A 85 11.05 -13.40 -1.10
N LYS A 86 11.10 -14.50 -1.84
CA LYS A 86 12.01 -14.63 -2.97
C LYS A 86 11.29 -14.21 -4.25
N LYS A 87 11.81 -13.20 -4.96
CA LYS A 87 11.36 -12.79 -6.30
C LYS A 87 9.90 -12.38 -6.42
N THR A 88 9.35 -11.69 -5.42
CA THR A 88 7.95 -11.21 -5.50
C THR A 88 7.84 -9.70 -5.70
N THR A 89 8.95 -8.98 -5.62
CA THR A 89 8.95 -7.54 -5.86
C THR A 89 8.80 -7.23 -7.34
N GLY A 90 8.03 -6.19 -7.65
CA GLY A 90 7.78 -5.79 -9.03
C GLY A 90 6.63 -6.51 -9.72
N ASN A 91 5.95 -7.43 -9.06
CA ASN A 91 4.76 -8.05 -9.59
C ASN A 91 3.63 -7.03 -9.69
N ILE A 92 2.98 -6.99 -10.83
CA ILE A 92 1.92 -6.03 -11.14
C ILE A 92 0.66 -6.81 -11.53
N VAL A 93 -0.45 -6.46 -10.91
CA VAL A 93 -1.77 -7.03 -11.22
C VAL A 93 -2.70 -5.89 -11.60
N SER A 94 -3.32 -5.99 -12.77
CA SER A 94 -4.35 -5.05 -13.22
C SER A 94 -5.73 -5.58 -12.85
N PHE A 95 -6.64 -4.69 -12.42
CA PHE A 95 -7.97 -5.09 -12.01
C PHE A 95 -9.00 -4.00 -12.28
N GLU A 96 -10.25 -4.39 -12.32
CA GLU A 96 -11.41 -3.50 -12.35
C GLU A 96 -12.30 -3.79 -11.16
N VAL A 97 -12.95 -2.76 -10.65
CA VAL A 97 -13.97 -2.91 -9.61
C VAL A 97 -15.33 -2.81 -10.26
N HIS A 98 -16.11 -3.88 -10.17
CA HIS A 98 -17.45 -3.93 -10.72
C HIS A 98 -18.48 -3.84 -9.60
N PRO A 99 -19.41 -2.88 -9.67
CA PRO A 99 -20.52 -2.85 -8.71
C PRO A 99 -21.32 -4.15 -8.80
N GLY A 100 -21.61 -4.72 -7.67
CA GLY A 100 -22.42 -5.92 -7.59
C GLY A 100 -21.67 -7.24 -7.51
N PHE A 101 -20.44 -7.34 -8.05
CA PHE A 101 -19.69 -8.58 -7.84
C PHE A 101 -18.22 -8.38 -7.42
N GLY A 102 -17.76 -7.14 -7.34
CA GLY A 102 -16.47 -6.86 -6.72
C GLY A 102 -15.33 -6.70 -7.69
N LEU A 103 -14.20 -7.29 -7.38
CA LEU A 103 -12.95 -7.08 -8.09
C LEU A 103 -12.73 -8.14 -9.16
N LYS A 104 -12.40 -7.70 -10.37
CA LYS A 104 -12.08 -8.56 -11.50
C LYS A 104 -10.64 -8.33 -11.93
N ILE A 105 -9.83 -9.37 -11.95
CA ILE A 105 -8.47 -9.28 -12.44
C ILE A 105 -8.48 -9.25 -13.96
N ILE A 106 -7.70 -8.34 -14.53
CA ILE A 106 -7.58 -8.16 -15.97
C ILE A 106 -6.18 -8.59 -16.39
N PRO A 107 -6.05 -9.52 -17.35
CA PRO A 107 -4.74 -9.84 -17.91
C PRO A 107 -4.06 -8.61 -18.51
N ILE A 108 -2.75 -8.48 -18.35
CA ILE A 108 -1.98 -7.35 -18.88
C ILE A 108 -2.17 -7.19 -20.40
N SER A 109 -2.29 -8.29 -21.12
CA SER A 109 -2.53 -8.28 -22.56
C SER A 109 -3.85 -7.60 -22.94
N GLU A 110 -4.91 -7.78 -22.16
CA GLU A 110 -6.20 -7.12 -22.36
C GLU A 110 -6.16 -5.66 -21.94
N ALA A 111 -5.41 -5.35 -20.90
CA ALA A 111 -5.27 -3.98 -20.41
C ALA A 111 -4.56 -3.08 -21.43
N ARG A 112 -3.69 -3.62 -22.25
CA ARG A 112 -2.92 -2.87 -23.25
C ARG A 112 -3.64 -2.69 -24.59
N THR A 113 -4.75 -3.33 -24.78
CA THR A 113 -5.58 -3.16 -25.97
C THR A 113 -6.69 -2.17 -25.74
#